data_b7588a8fc5202e5b2d4f1bca9eebd509
#
_entry.id   b7588a8fc5202e5b2d4f1bca9eebd509
#
_cell.length_a   1.000
_cell.length_b   1.000
_cell.length_c   1.000
_cell.angle_alpha   90.00
_cell.angle_beta   90.00
_cell.angle_gamma   90.00
#
_symmetry.space_group_name_H-M   'P 1'
#
loop_
_entity.id
_entity.type
_entity.pdbx_description
1 polymer ?
#
loop_
_entity_poly.entity_id
_entity_poly.type
_entity_poly.pdbx_seq_one_letter_code
_entity_poly.pdbx_strand_id
1 'polypeptide(L)'
;MTLPTNVTIVEVGPRDGLQNESPVSTRNKIRLIDLLSDTGLSHIEAGSFVSPKWVPQMADSKEVMQNITRRASVTYSALTPNLQGLEQALDAGANQVAIFTSASEGFCQHNINCSIAESLKRFEPLMVQADKYHVPVRGYLSCVVDCPYDGATSPTQVANISQALIELGCYEVSLGDTIGTGTPNRVKEMLESVLARIPSQRLAVHFHDTWGQALANIYQALSMGITTVDSSVAGLGGCPYAHGASGNVATEDVLYLCQGLGIETGVDLELLAKAGWMISDELQRQPTSKVSQALRHRME
;
A
#
# COMPACT_ATOMS: atom_id res chain seq x y z
N MET A 1 10.72 -25.03 0.79
CA MET A 1 10.62 -23.59 1.05
C MET A 1 10.00 -23.44 2.44
N THR A 2 10.62 -22.69 3.33
CA THR A 2 10.07 -22.41 4.67
C THR A 2 9.35 -21.05 4.60
N LEU A 3 8.09 -21.03 5.04
CA LEU A 3 7.37 -19.77 5.20
C LEU A 3 8.02 -18.92 6.30
N PRO A 4 7.90 -17.59 6.26
CA PRO A 4 8.40 -16.73 7.33
C PRO A 4 7.60 -16.96 8.63
N THR A 5 8.20 -16.70 9.77
CA THR A 5 7.52 -16.78 11.07
C THR A 5 6.75 -15.50 11.40
N ASN A 6 7.14 -14.38 10.80
CA ASN A 6 6.53 -13.07 11.03
C ASN A 6 6.31 -12.34 9.71
N VAL A 7 5.22 -11.59 9.62
CA VAL A 7 4.88 -10.72 8.48
C VAL A 7 4.48 -9.34 9.00
N THR A 8 5.05 -8.31 8.39
CA THR A 8 4.65 -6.91 8.63
C THR A 8 3.50 -6.55 7.71
N ILE A 9 2.42 -6.04 8.28
CA ILE A 9 1.31 -5.45 7.54
C ILE A 9 1.50 -3.95 7.47
N VAL A 10 1.48 -3.41 6.25
CA VAL A 10 1.39 -1.97 5.99
C VAL A 10 -0.05 -1.67 5.61
N GLU A 11 -0.76 -0.99 6.49
CA GLU A 11 -2.16 -0.64 6.29
C GLU A 11 -2.26 0.62 5.42
N VAL A 12 -2.75 0.45 4.20
CA VAL A 12 -2.88 1.54 3.23
C VAL A 12 -4.32 2.05 3.06
N GLY A 13 -5.27 1.49 3.79
CA GLY A 13 -6.69 1.85 3.71
C GLY A 13 -6.96 3.34 3.91
N PRO A 14 -6.39 4.01 4.92
CA PRO A 14 -6.64 5.44 5.14
C PRO A 14 -6.14 6.35 4.01
N ARG A 15 -5.15 5.92 3.22
CA ARG A 15 -4.66 6.66 2.06
C ARG A 15 -5.12 6.05 0.75
N ASP A 16 -4.54 4.91 0.35
CA ASP A 16 -4.79 4.27 -0.95
C ASP A 16 -6.23 3.80 -1.08
N GLY A 17 -6.74 3.18 -0.03
CA GLY A 17 -8.13 2.74 0.03
C GLY A 17 -9.10 3.91 -0.14
N LEU A 18 -9.05 4.90 0.73
CA LEU A 18 -10.00 6.01 0.74
C LEU A 18 -9.90 6.96 -0.46
N GLN A 19 -8.76 7.02 -1.16
CA GLN A 19 -8.64 7.89 -2.33
C GLN A 19 -9.59 7.52 -3.48
N ASN A 20 -10.04 6.26 -3.54
CA ASN A 20 -10.92 5.74 -4.57
C ASN A 20 -12.36 5.49 -4.07
N GLU A 21 -12.68 5.94 -2.86
CA GLU A 21 -14.01 5.83 -2.25
C GLU A 21 -14.78 7.15 -2.34
N SER A 22 -16.06 7.12 -1.97
CA SER A 22 -16.84 8.34 -1.74
C SER A 22 -16.18 9.21 -0.66
N PRO A 23 -16.32 10.54 -0.73
CA PRO A 23 -15.71 11.43 0.26
C PRO A 23 -16.09 11.08 1.70
N VAL A 24 -15.07 10.94 2.55
CA VAL A 24 -15.21 10.70 4.00
C VAL A 24 -14.79 11.96 4.74
N SER A 25 -15.51 12.31 5.82
CA SER A 25 -15.17 13.48 6.63
C SER A 25 -13.81 13.32 7.31
N THR A 26 -13.09 14.44 7.52
CA THR A 26 -11.82 14.49 8.25
C THR A 26 -11.92 13.80 9.61
N ARG A 27 -13.03 14.03 10.34
CA ARG A 27 -13.29 13.37 11.63
C ARG A 27 -13.31 11.85 11.53
N ASN A 28 -13.95 11.29 10.50
CA ASN A 28 -14.03 9.85 10.35
C ASN A 28 -12.73 9.22 9.83
N LYS A 29 -11.93 9.95 9.06
CA LYS A 29 -10.54 9.55 8.72
C LYS A 29 -9.66 9.48 9.96
N ILE A 30 -9.70 10.50 10.82
CA ILE A 30 -8.99 10.52 12.10
C ILE A 30 -9.43 9.31 12.95
N ARG A 31 -10.74 9.11 13.11
CA ARG A 31 -11.30 8.00 13.87
C ARG A 31 -10.84 6.65 13.33
N LEU A 32 -10.80 6.48 12.00
CA LEU A 32 -10.30 5.26 11.37
C LEU A 32 -8.85 4.99 11.74
N ILE A 33 -7.98 5.99 11.59
CA ILE A 33 -6.55 5.85 11.89
C ILE A 33 -6.33 5.58 13.38
N ASP A 34 -7.08 6.24 14.27
CA ASP A 34 -7.00 6.01 15.71
C ASP A 34 -7.39 4.58 16.08
N LEU A 35 -8.50 4.06 15.52
CA LEU A 35 -8.91 2.67 15.71
C LEU A 35 -7.87 1.68 15.18
N LEU A 36 -7.33 1.91 13.99
CA LEU A 36 -6.27 1.09 13.40
C LEU A 36 -4.99 1.10 14.25
N SER A 37 -4.66 2.24 14.85
CA SER A 37 -3.47 2.38 15.70
C SER A 37 -3.55 1.55 16.98
N ASP A 38 -4.75 1.15 17.41
CA ASP A 38 -4.97 0.31 18.60
C ASP A 38 -5.03 -1.20 18.28
N THR A 39 -4.90 -1.59 17.01
CA THR A 39 -5.00 -3.00 16.58
C THR A 39 -3.69 -3.79 16.67
N GLY A 40 -2.56 -3.14 16.95
CA GLY A 40 -1.22 -3.76 16.88
C GLY A 40 -0.51 -3.55 15.55
N LEU A 41 -1.11 -2.85 14.58
CA LEU A 41 -0.44 -2.43 13.36
C LEU A 41 0.78 -1.56 13.68
N SER A 42 1.91 -1.84 13.02
CA SER A 42 3.14 -1.06 13.17
C SER A 42 3.33 0.01 12.08
N HIS A 43 2.59 -0.07 10.98
CA HIS A 43 2.69 0.84 9.84
C HIS A 43 1.31 1.21 9.30
N ILE A 44 1.02 2.50 9.22
CA ILE A 44 -0.24 3.04 8.66
C ILE A 44 0.11 4.17 7.68
N GLU A 45 -0.30 4.04 6.44
CA GLU A 45 -0.20 5.14 5.48
C GLU A 45 -1.41 6.07 5.68
N ALA A 46 -1.16 7.20 6.36
CA ALA A 46 -2.20 8.05 6.94
C ALA A 46 -2.67 9.19 6.03
N GLY A 47 -1.96 9.47 4.93
CA GLY A 47 -2.33 10.56 4.05
C GLY A 47 -1.50 10.67 2.78
N SER A 48 -1.84 11.66 1.95
CA SER A 48 -1.15 11.96 0.71
C SER A 48 -1.02 13.47 0.52
N PHE A 49 0.16 13.90 0.07
CA PHE A 49 0.45 15.29 -0.28
C PHE A 49 0.55 15.49 -1.80
N VAL A 50 -0.16 14.65 -2.55
CA VAL A 50 -0.46 14.86 -3.97
C VAL A 50 -1.45 16.03 -4.09
N SER A 51 -1.37 16.79 -5.19
CA SER A 51 -2.26 17.93 -5.41
C SER A 51 -3.75 17.56 -5.26
N PRO A 52 -4.53 18.29 -4.45
CA PRO A 52 -5.97 18.06 -4.28
C PRO A 52 -6.79 18.13 -5.58
N LYS A 53 -6.23 18.73 -6.63
CA LYS A 53 -6.85 18.75 -7.97
C LYS A 53 -6.92 17.34 -8.58
N TRP A 54 -6.00 16.46 -8.22
CA TRP A 54 -5.93 15.09 -8.72
C TRP A 54 -6.55 14.08 -7.75
N VAL A 55 -6.39 14.31 -6.45
CA VAL A 55 -6.89 13.42 -5.39
C VAL A 55 -7.65 14.26 -4.34
N PRO A 56 -8.85 14.73 -4.66
CA PRO A 56 -9.61 15.61 -3.76
C PRO A 56 -9.96 14.95 -2.42
N GLN A 57 -10.10 13.62 -2.38
CA GLN A 57 -10.35 12.87 -1.15
C GLN A 57 -9.20 12.98 -0.13
N MET A 58 -7.98 13.32 -0.57
CA MET A 58 -6.80 13.47 0.30
C MET A 58 -6.47 14.94 0.61
N ALA A 59 -7.33 15.89 0.25
CA ALA A 59 -7.08 17.33 0.43
C ALA A 59 -6.87 17.74 1.90
N ASP A 60 -7.43 16.99 2.84
CA ASP A 60 -7.37 17.21 4.28
C ASP A 60 -6.27 16.41 4.99
N SER A 61 -5.35 15.76 4.24
CA SER A 61 -4.30 14.90 4.81
C SER A 61 -3.46 15.59 5.90
N LYS A 62 -3.16 16.89 5.75
CA LYS A 62 -2.45 17.65 6.76
C LYS A 62 -3.24 17.71 8.07
N GLU A 63 -4.51 18.11 8.01
CA GLU A 63 -5.39 18.19 9.17
C GLU A 63 -5.58 16.81 9.82
N VAL A 64 -5.80 15.77 9.03
CA VAL A 64 -5.89 14.39 9.53
C VAL A 64 -4.65 14.02 10.32
N MET A 65 -3.46 14.12 9.71
CA MET A 65 -2.21 13.70 10.32
C MET A 65 -1.81 14.51 11.55
N GLN A 66 -2.22 15.77 11.65
CA GLN A 66 -1.98 16.61 12.82
C GLN A 66 -2.92 16.31 13.99
N ASN A 67 -4.08 15.67 13.74
CA ASN A 67 -5.10 15.44 14.76
C ASN A 67 -5.30 13.96 15.16
N ILE A 68 -4.60 13.02 14.53
CA ILE A 68 -4.60 11.61 14.96
C ILE A 68 -3.93 11.42 16.33
N THR A 69 -4.40 10.43 17.08
CA THR A 69 -3.81 10.01 18.36
C THR A 69 -2.64 9.06 18.10
N ARG A 70 -1.41 9.61 18.04
CA ARG A 70 -0.23 8.83 17.70
C ARG A 70 0.14 7.81 18.78
N ARG A 71 0.48 6.60 18.34
CA ARG A 71 1.06 5.55 19.18
C ARG A 71 2.57 5.44 18.88
N ALA A 72 3.39 5.32 19.92
CA ALA A 72 4.85 5.24 19.77
C ALA A 72 5.31 4.00 18.96
N SER A 73 4.49 2.94 18.96
CA SER A 73 4.75 1.70 18.21
C SER A 73 4.34 1.76 16.75
N VAL A 74 3.72 2.85 16.30
CA VAL A 74 3.17 2.98 14.94
C VAL A 74 3.94 4.02 14.12
N THR A 75 4.38 3.61 12.94
CA THR A 75 4.91 4.50 11.90
C THR A 75 3.76 5.04 11.07
N TYR A 76 3.62 6.37 11.02
CA TYR A 76 2.63 7.06 10.20
C TYR A 76 3.30 7.63 8.96
N SER A 77 3.05 7.01 7.82
CA SER A 77 3.63 7.43 6.55
C SER A 77 2.67 8.28 5.71
N ALA A 78 3.23 9.00 4.75
CA ALA A 78 2.46 9.76 3.77
C ALA A 78 3.05 9.64 2.36
N LEU A 79 2.18 9.58 1.37
CA LEU A 79 2.58 9.62 -0.04
C LEU A 79 2.98 11.04 -0.44
N THR A 80 4.18 11.19 -1.05
CA THR A 80 4.73 12.49 -1.44
C THR A 80 5.18 12.49 -2.89
N PRO A 81 4.65 13.40 -3.74
CA PRO A 81 4.96 13.42 -5.17
C PRO A 81 6.23 14.20 -5.51
N ASN A 82 6.74 15.03 -4.60
CA ASN A 82 7.87 15.94 -4.81
C ASN A 82 8.38 16.55 -3.50
N LEU A 83 9.38 17.41 -3.59
CA LEU A 83 9.98 18.08 -2.44
C LEU A 83 8.96 18.89 -1.61
N GLN A 84 8.05 19.63 -2.25
CA GLN A 84 7.01 20.39 -1.55
C GLN A 84 6.07 19.45 -0.76
N GLY A 85 5.70 18.31 -1.34
CA GLY A 85 4.91 17.28 -0.66
C GLY A 85 5.64 16.70 0.56
N LEU A 86 6.96 16.48 0.45
CA LEU A 86 7.79 16.06 1.57
C LEU A 86 7.74 17.08 2.72
N GLU A 87 7.97 18.36 2.44
CA GLU A 87 7.95 19.41 3.46
C GLU A 87 6.59 19.49 4.18
N GLN A 88 5.51 19.40 3.42
CA GLN A 88 4.15 19.37 3.98
C GLN A 88 3.89 18.12 4.85
N ALA A 89 4.38 16.94 4.41
CA ALA A 89 4.25 15.70 5.15
C ALA A 89 5.00 15.76 6.49
N LEU A 90 6.21 16.31 6.50
CA LEU A 90 7.00 16.49 7.72
C LEU A 90 6.34 17.50 8.67
N ASP A 91 5.83 18.62 8.15
CA ASP A 91 5.09 19.62 8.94
C ASP A 91 3.78 19.03 9.54
N ALA A 92 3.18 18.04 8.86
CA ALA A 92 2.04 17.29 9.36
C ALA A 92 2.44 16.17 10.35
N GLY A 93 3.73 15.94 10.57
CA GLY A 93 4.27 14.94 11.50
C GLY A 93 4.41 13.55 10.91
N ALA A 94 4.52 13.40 9.59
CA ALA A 94 4.91 12.11 9.00
C ALA A 94 6.31 11.73 9.49
N ASN A 95 6.48 10.49 9.94
CA ASN A 95 7.79 9.99 10.35
C ASN A 95 8.42 9.04 9.31
N GLN A 96 7.72 8.86 8.19
CA GLN A 96 8.14 8.15 7.00
C GLN A 96 7.38 8.70 5.80
N VAL A 97 7.97 8.65 4.61
CA VAL A 97 7.27 9.06 3.38
C VAL A 97 7.41 8.00 2.30
N ALA A 98 6.52 8.09 1.30
CA ALA A 98 6.59 7.24 0.12
C ALA A 98 6.62 8.07 -1.16
N ILE A 99 7.39 7.58 -2.14
CA ILE A 99 7.39 8.03 -3.54
C ILE A 99 6.84 6.91 -4.42
N PHE A 100 6.49 7.22 -5.67
CA PHE A 100 5.87 6.25 -6.55
C PHE A 100 6.26 6.44 -8.01
N THR A 101 6.44 5.34 -8.71
CA THR A 101 6.64 5.27 -10.15
C THR A 101 5.96 4.02 -10.71
N SER A 102 6.19 3.68 -11.95
CA SER A 102 5.61 2.49 -12.59
C SER A 102 6.66 1.69 -13.35
N ALA A 103 6.41 0.42 -13.54
CA ALA A 103 7.17 -0.44 -14.44
C ALA A 103 6.72 -0.34 -15.90
N SER A 104 5.76 0.55 -16.22
CA SER A 104 5.22 0.81 -17.56
C SER A 104 5.33 2.29 -17.91
N GLU A 105 5.86 2.60 -19.07
CA GLU A 105 5.94 3.98 -19.59
C GLU A 105 4.55 4.56 -19.83
N GLY A 106 3.64 3.78 -20.43
CA GLY A 106 2.27 4.22 -20.66
C GLY A 106 1.55 4.57 -19.37
N PHE A 107 1.71 3.77 -18.30
CA PHE A 107 1.12 4.09 -17.01
C PHE A 107 1.75 5.34 -16.39
N CYS A 108 3.08 5.46 -16.44
CA CYS A 108 3.79 6.63 -15.94
C CYS A 108 3.30 7.91 -16.63
N GLN A 109 3.16 7.87 -17.96
CA GLN A 109 2.67 9.01 -18.76
C GLN A 109 1.24 9.39 -18.38
N HIS A 110 0.33 8.43 -18.20
CA HIS A 110 -1.06 8.70 -17.87
C HIS A 110 -1.26 9.13 -16.41
N ASN A 111 -0.49 8.54 -15.47
CA ASN A 111 -0.67 8.76 -14.04
C ASN A 111 0.07 10.01 -13.52
N ILE A 112 1.29 10.26 -13.99
CA ILE A 112 2.16 11.34 -13.49
C ILE A 112 2.73 12.24 -14.58
N ASN A 113 2.27 12.08 -15.82
CA ASN A 113 2.62 12.90 -16.99
C ASN A 113 4.14 13.06 -17.17
N CYS A 114 4.87 11.95 -17.13
CA CYS A 114 6.30 11.90 -17.43
C CYS A 114 6.75 10.48 -17.74
N SER A 115 7.98 10.33 -18.25
CA SER A 115 8.63 9.02 -18.40
C SER A 115 9.08 8.44 -17.05
N ILE A 116 9.37 7.14 -17.02
CA ILE A 116 9.94 6.48 -15.82
C ILE A 116 11.24 7.17 -15.41
N ALA A 117 12.12 7.43 -16.36
CA ALA A 117 13.41 8.09 -16.10
C ALA A 117 13.23 9.49 -15.50
N GLU A 118 12.28 10.27 -16.03
CA GLU A 118 11.96 11.59 -15.48
C GLU A 118 11.34 11.51 -14.09
N SER A 119 10.50 10.49 -13.82
CA SER A 119 9.91 10.30 -12.50
C SER A 119 10.99 10.06 -11.43
N LEU A 120 11.96 9.19 -11.71
CA LEU A 120 13.09 8.92 -10.81
C LEU A 120 13.91 10.20 -10.57
N LYS A 121 14.22 10.95 -11.63
CA LYS A 121 14.95 12.21 -11.52
C LYS A 121 14.21 13.28 -10.70
N ARG A 122 12.88 13.35 -10.81
CA ARG A 122 12.06 14.28 -10.01
C ARG A 122 12.17 14.01 -8.52
N PHE A 123 12.47 12.77 -8.09
CA PHE A 123 12.63 12.41 -6.69
C PHE A 123 14.01 12.67 -6.10
N GLU A 124 15.07 12.90 -6.93
CA GLU A 124 16.42 13.17 -6.42
C GLU A 124 16.46 14.30 -5.38
N PRO A 125 15.85 15.50 -5.60
CA PRO A 125 15.84 16.56 -4.60
C PRO A 125 15.09 16.17 -3.32
N LEU A 126 14.01 15.37 -3.43
CA LEU A 126 13.26 14.87 -2.29
C LEU A 126 14.14 13.92 -1.47
N MET A 127 14.87 13.00 -2.12
CA MET A 127 15.73 12.04 -1.44
C MET A 127 16.87 12.73 -0.68
N VAL A 128 17.51 13.75 -1.28
CA VAL A 128 18.54 14.56 -0.61
C VAL A 128 17.98 15.23 0.66
N GLN A 129 16.78 15.75 0.57
CA GLN A 129 16.16 16.43 1.73
C GLN A 129 15.68 15.43 2.79
N ALA A 130 15.13 14.29 2.38
CA ALA A 130 14.72 13.22 3.29
C ALA A 130 15.91 12.66 4.09
N ASP A 131 17.04 12.43 3.43
CA ASP A 131 18.29 12.02 4.07
C ASP A 131 18.76 13.04 5.12
N LYS A 132 18.76 14.33 4.77
CA LYS A 132 19.11 15.42 5.68
C LYS A 132 18.25 15.45 6.95
N TYR A 133 16.97 15.09 6.84
CA TYR A 133 16.05 15.02 7.97
C TYR A 133 15.95 13.63 8.60
N HIS A 134 16.74 12.66 8.12
CA HIS A 134 16.72 11.26 8.56
C HIS A 134 15.33 10.63 8.44
N VAL A 135 14.60 10.95 7.39
CA VAL A 135 13.26 10.42 7.10
C VAL A 135 13.38 9.25 6.13
N PRO A 136 12.97 8.03 6.52
CA PRO A 136 12.97 6.89 5.61
C PRO A 136 12.00 7.12 4.43
N VAL A 137 12.43 6.75 3.23
CA VAL A 137 11.63 6.83 2.02
C VAL A 137 11.33 5.45 1.47
N ARG A 138 10.06 5.14 1.27
CA ARG A 138 9.56 3.92 0.62
C ARG A 138 9.29 4.19 -0.86
N GLY A 139 9.58 3.23 -1.74
CA GLY A 139 9.24 3.30 -3.16
C GLY A 139 8.04 2.43 -3.50
N TYR A 140 7.00 2.98 -4.13
CA TYR A 140 5.94 2.20 -4.77
C TYR A 140 6.24 2.01 -6.25
N LEU A 141 6.21 0.76 -6.73
CA LEU A 141 6.35 0.42 -8.14
C LEU A 141 5.06 -0.19 -8.67
N SER A 142 4.30 0.56 -9.45
CA SER A 142 3.03 0.13 -10.06
C SER A 142 3.25 -0.75 -11.30
N CYS A 143 2.22 -1.52 -11.67
CA CYS A 143 2.17 -2.33 -12.89
C CYS A 143 3.28 -3.39 -13.00
N VAL A 144 3.55 -4.12 -11.91
CA VAL A 144 4.63 -5.13 -11.90
C VAL A 144 4.27 -6.43 -12.63
N VAL A 145 3.00 -6.63 -13.00
CA VAL A 145 2.54 -7.80 -13.76
C VAL A 145 1.94 -7.37 -15.10
N ASP A 146 0.94 -6.51 -15.07
CA ASP A 146 0.32 -5.94 -16.26
C ASP A 146 0.06 -4.44 -16.10
N CYS A 147 0.05 -3.75 -17.23
CA CYS A 147 -0.35 -2.37 -17.37
C CYS A 147 -1.66 -2.27 -18.16
N PRO A 148 -2.62 -1.43 -17.75
CA PRO A 148 -3.88 -1.25 -18.48
C PRO A 148 -3.69 -0.58 -19.85
N TYR A 149 -2.52 0.01 -20.11
CA TYR A 149 -2.19 0.69 -21.37
C TYR A 149 -1.23 -0.09 -22.24
N ASP A 150 -0.16 -0.65 -21.65
CA ASP A 150 0.94 -1.29 -22.39
C ASP A 150 0.85 -2.82 -22.38
N GLY A 151 -0.10 -3.42 -21.65
CA GLY A 151 -0.22 -4.86 -21.52
C GLY A 151 0.80 -5.47 -20.55
N ALA A 152 1.33 -6.65 -20.86
CA ALA A 152 2.21 -7.39 -19.97
C ALA A 152 3.54 -6.66 -19.69
N THR A 153 3.89 -6.57 -18.41
CA THR A 153 5.15 -5.96 -17.97
C THR A 153 6.26 -7.01 -17.89
N SER A 154 7.43 -6.69 -18.43
CA SER A 154 8.58 -7.59 -18.37
C SER A 154 9.13 -7.71 -16.94
N PRO A 155 9.33 -8.94 -16.40
CA PRO A 155 9.99 -9.14 -15.10
C PRO A 155 11.37 -8.46 -14.99
N THR A 156 12.14 -8.44 -16.08
CA THR A 156 13.45 -7.74 -16.13
C THR A 156 13.29 -6.23 -15.95
N GLN A 157 12.26 -5.62 -16.54
CA GLN A 157 11.96 -4.20 -16.36
C GLN A 157 11.58 -3.89 -14.91
N VAL A 158 10.73 -4.70 -14.30
CA VAL A 158 10.38 -4.57 -12.87
C VAL A 158 11.65 -4.61 -12.02
N ALA A 159 12.53 -5.58 -12.25
CA ALA A 159 13.80 -5.70 -11.53
C ALA A 159 14.72 -4.48 -11.72
N ASN A 160 14.82 -3.94 -12.96
CA ASN A 160 15.64 -2.76 -13.25
C ASN A 160 15.15 -1.52 -12.48
N ILE A 161 13.83 -1.27 -12.50
CA ILE A 161 13.26 -0.08 -11.86
C ILE A 161 13.23 -0.22 -10.34
N SER A 162 12.96 -1.43 -9.82
CA SER A 162 13.09 -1.72 -8.39
C SER A 162 14.51 -1.45 -7.90
N GLN A 163 15.53 -1.88 -8.64
CA GLN A 163 16.93 -1.61 -8.32
C GLN A 163 17.22 -0.11 -8.35
N ALA A 164 16.74 0.62 -9.37
CA ALA A 164 16.91 2.07 -9.45
C ALA A 164 16.29 2.81 -8.26
N LEU A 165 15.11 2.38 -7.76
CA LEU A 165 14.51 2.93 -6.54
C LEU A 165 15.37 2.67 -5.29
N ILE A 166 15.95 1.47 -5.18
CA ILE A 166 16.87 1.13 -4.10
C ILE A 166 18.16 1.98 -4.17
N GLU A 167 18.72 2.15 -5.36
CA GLU A 167 19.92 2.98 -5.60
C GLU A 167 19.64 4.47 -5.37
N LEU A 168 18.42 4.92 -5.65
CA LEU A 168 17.97 6.28 -5.33
C LEU A 168 17.92 6.55 -3.83
N GLY A 169 17.86 5.49 -2.99
CA GLY A 169 17.88 5.58 -1.52
C GLY A 169 16.61 5.10 -0.84
N CYS A 170 15.63 4.53 -1.55
CA CYS A 170 14.48 3.90 -0.91
C CYS A 170 14.94 2.74 -0.01
N TYR A 171 14.45 2.69 1.22
CA TYR A 171 14.78 1.60 2.14
C TYR A 171 14.09 0.28 1.74
N GLU A 172 12.92 0.37 1.10
CA GLU A 172 12.09 -0.75 0.64
C GLU A 172 11.34 -0.37 -0.64
N VAL A 173 11.08 -1.34 -1.51
CA VAL A 173 10.22 -1.18 -2.69
C VAL A 173 9.00 -2.09 -2.57
N SER A 174 7.81 -1.49 -2.66
CA SER A 174 6.53 -2.19 -2.72
C SER A 174 6.13 -2.45 -4.16
N LEU A 175 5.95 -3.73 -4.50
CA LEU A 175 5.65 -4.23 -5.84
C LEU A 175 4.15 -4.32 -6.05
N GLY A 176 3.58 -3.42 -6.88
CA GLY A 176 2.14 -3.27 -7.07
C GLY A 176 1.59 -3.99 -8.30
N ASP A 177 0.76 -5.02 -8.09
CA ASP A 177 -0.13 -5.57 -9.13
C ASP A 177 -1.37 -4.68 -9.25
N THR A 178 -1.21 -3.56 -9.94
CA THR A 178 -2.13 -2.41 -9.95
C THR A 178 -3.54 -2.74 -10.45
N ILE A 179 -3.67 -3.68 -11.37
CA ILE A 179 -4.98 -4.09 -11.93
C ILE A 179 -5.39 -5.51 -11.49
N GLY A 180 -4.61 -6.10 -10.59
CA GLY A 180 -4.94 -7.37 -9.94
C GLY A 180 -5.00 -8.59 -10.86
N THR A 181 -4.34 -8.55 -12.02
CA THR A 181 -4.34 -9.62 -13.03
C THR A 181 -3.26 -10.67 -12.78
N GLY A 182 -2.41 -10.47 -11.78
CA GLY A 182 -1.37 -11.41 -11.40
C GLY A 182 -1.94 -12.76 -10.99
N THR A 183 -1.22 -13.81 -11.36
CA THR A 183 -1.46 -15.16 -10.88
C THR A 183 -0.19 -15.68 -10.21
N PRO A 184 -0.25 -16.71 -9.35
CA PRO A 184 0.92 -17.18 -8.61
C PRO A 184 2.16 -17.44 -9.47
N ASN A 185 1.99 -18.03 -10.66
CA ASN A 185 3.12 -18.29 -11.56
C ASN A 185 3.74 -16.98 -12.11
N ARG A 186 2.92 -16.03 -12.52
CA ARG A 186 3.41 -14.74 -13.05
C ARG A 186 4.09 -13.91 -11.96
N VAL A 187 3.51 -13.92 -10.76
CA VAL A 187 4.11 -13.28 -9.57
C VAL A 187 5.44 -13.95 -9.22
N LYS A 188 5.52 -15.28 -9.30
CA LYS A 188 6.76 -16.01 -9.07
C LYS A 188 7.85 -15.58 -10.07
N GLU A 189 7.56 -15.56 -11.37
CA GLU A 189 8.50 -15.15 -12.42
C GLU A 189 9.00 -13.71 -12.20
N MET A 190 8.10 -12.81 -11.87
CA MET A 190 8.42 -11.42 -11.54
C MET A 190 9.34 -11.34 -10.32
N LEU A 191 8.99 -12.02 -9.22
CA LEU A 191 9.78 -12.02 -7.99
C LEU A 191 11.13 -12.70 -8.17
N GLU A 192 11.26 -13.79 -8.94
CA GLU A 192 12.54 -14.42 -9.26
C GLU A 192 13.50 -13.42 -9.91
N SER A 193 13.01 -12.59 -10.84
CA SER A 193 13.81 -11.55 -11.50
C SER A 193 14.26 -10.45 -10.54
N VAL A 194 13.36 -10.01 -9.63
CA VAL A 194 13.66 -8.96 -8.66
C VAL A 194 14.59 -9.46 -7.57
N LEU A 195 14.33 -10.64 -7.00
CA LEU A 195 15.13 -11.26 -5.93
C LEU A 195 16.55 -11.65 -6.37
N ALA A 196 16.78 -11.81 -7.67
CA ALA A 196 18.14 -11.98 -8.20
C ALA A 196 19.04 -10.75 -7.98
N ARG A 197 18.47 -9.59 -7.62
CA ARG A 197 19.18 -8.32 -7.49
C ARG A 197 18.99 -7.64 -6.13
N ILE A 198 17.83 -7.82 -5.53
CA ILE A 198 17.41 -7.13 -4.31
C ILE A 198 17.03 -8.16 -3.25
N PRO A 199 17.61 -8.09 -2.04
CA PRO A 199 17.23 -9.01 -0.96
C PRO A 199 15.76 -8.82 -0.56
N SER A 200 15.09 -9.93 -0.19
CA SER A 200 13.66 -9.93 0.14
C SER A 200 13.27 -8.96 1.26
N GLN A 201 14.18 -8.68 2.19
CA GLN A 201 13.99 -7.75 3.31
C GLN A 201 13.83 -6.28 2.87
N ARG A 202 14.13 -5.97 1.61
CA ARG A 202 13.94 -4.63 1.02
C ARG A 202 12.78 -4.60 0.03
N LEU A 203 11.94 -5.62 0.04
CA LEU A 203 10.80 -5.75 -0.86
C LEU A 203 9.52 -5.96 -0.06
N ALA A 204 8.45 -5.35 -0.55
CA ALA A 204 7.08 -5.58 -0.12
C ALA A 204 6.20 -5.92 -1.32
N VAL A 205 5.02 -6.45 -1.08
CA VAL A 205 4.01 -6.68 -2.12
C VAL A 205 2.73 -5.92 -1.84
N HIS A 206 2.16 -5.36 -2.91
CA HIS A 206 0.92 -4.59 -2.91
C HIS A 206 0.01 -5.14 -4.02
N PHE A 207 -0.81 -6.13 -3.67
CA PHE A 207 -1.58 -6.86 -4.65
C PHE A 207 -3.06 -6.51 -4.58
N HIS A 208 -3.62 -6.14 -5.75
CA HIS A 208 -5.05 -5.95 -5.90
C HIS A 208 -5.78 -7.29 -6.04
N ASP A 209 -6.98 -7.36 -5.48
CA ASP A 209 -7.84 -8.55 -5.49
C ASP A 209 -8.95 -8.47 -6.55
N THR A 210 -8.74 -7.65 -7.57
CA THR A 210 -9.72 -7.40 -8.65
C THR A 210 -10.22 -8.69 -9.30
N TRP A 211 -9.32 -9.67 -9.48
CA TRP A 211 -9.63 -10.99 -10.05
C TRP A 211 -9.61 -12.11 -9.01
N GLY A 212 -9.61 -11.77 -7.72
CA GLY A 212 -9.68 -12.76 -6.63
C GLY A 212 -8.41 -13.59 -6.46
N GLN A 213 -7.24 -13.10 -6.89
CA GLN A 213 -5.99 -13.84 -6.84
C GLN A 213 -5.00 -13.31 -5.79
N ALA A 214 -5.32 -12.18 -5.12
CA ALA A 214 -4.35 -11.52 -4.26
C ALA A 214 -3.83 -12.42 -3.13
N LEU A 215 -4.68 -13.17 -2.43
CA LEU A 215 -4.25 -14.08 -1.36
C LEU A 215 -3.35 -15.21 -1.87
N ALA A 216 -3.65 -15.77 -3.04
CA ALA A 216 -2.81 -16.78 -3.67
C ALA A 216 -1.44 -16.21 -4.07
N ASN A 217 -1.42 -14.98 -4.58
CA ASN A 217 -0.21 -14.25 -4.93
C ASN A 217 0.62 -13.88 -3.70
N ILE A 218 -0.03 -13.46 -2.59
CA ILE A 218 0.63 -13.20 -1.30
C ILE A 218 1.26 -14.49 -0.77
N TYR A 219 0.53 -15.61 -0.77
CA TYR A 219 1.09 -16.91 -0.38
C TYR A 219 2.34 -17.26 -1.19
N GLN A 220 2.30 -17.04 -2.52
CA GLN A 220 3.45 -17.24 -3.39
C GLN A 220 4.62 -16.33 -2.98
N ALA A 221 4.38 -15.05 -2.68
CA ALA A 221 5.42 -14.10 -2.26
C ALA A 221 6.02 -14.49 -0.90
N LEU A 222 5.20 -14.88 0.07
CA LEU A 222 5.64 -15.38 1.38
C LEU A 222 6.54 -16.62 1.23
N SER A 223 6.20 -17.55 0.32
CA SER A 223 7.01 -18.74 0.04
C SER A 223 8.36 -18.44 -0.59
N MET A 224 8.54 -17.22 -1.13
CA MET A 224 9.79 -16.71 -1.70
C MET A 224 10.56 -15.79 -0.74
N GLY A 225 10.08 -15.64 0.51
CA GLY A 225 10.77 -14.92 1.56
C GLY A 225 10.44 -13.43 1.67
N ILE A 226 9.40 -12.96 0.98
CA ILE A 226 8.84 -11.62 1.21
C ILE A 226 8.12 -11.63 2.57
N THR A 227 8.32 -10.59 3.37
CA THR A 227 7.78 -10.48 4.73
C THR A 227 6.99 -9.19 4.99
N THR A 228 6.82 -8.34 3.99
CA THR A 228 6.01 -7.12 4.08
C THR A 228 4.89 -7.15 3.07
N VAL A 229 3.65 -6.94 3.53
CA VAL A 229 2.44 -6.98 2.71
C VAL A 229 1.63 -5.70 2.94
N ASP A 230 1.33 -4.99 1.87
CA ASP A 230 0.38 -3.88 1.87
C ASP A 230 -1.03 -4.43 1.73
N SER A 231 -1.94 -3.95 2.55
CA SER A 231 -3.35 -4.32 2.50
C SER A 231 -4.23 -3.20 3.01
N SER A 232 -5.52 -3.28 2.78
CA SER A 232 -6.47 -2.22 3.09
C SER A 232 -7.62 -2.75 3.94
N VAL A 233 -7.84 -2.18 5.11
CA VAL A 233 -8.93 -2.55 6.01
C VAL A 233 -10.28 -2.55 5.27
N ALA A 234 -11.13 -3.54 5.53
CA ALA A 234 -12.41 -3.76 4.85
C ALA A 234 -12.30 -3.91 3.32
N GLY A 235 -11.10 -4.07 2.77
CA GLY A 235 -10.85 -4.02 1.34
C GLY A 235 -11.23 -2.66 0.74
N LEU A 236 -10.90 -1.56 1.42
CA LEU A 236 -11.09 -0.21 0.90
C LEU A 236 -10.31 0.02 -0.38
N GLY A 237 -10.92 0.74 -1.33
CA GLY A 237 -10.38 1.06 -2.62
C GLY A 237 -10.94 0.18 -3.73
N GLY A 238 -11.51 0.81 -4.75
CA GLY A 238 -11.93 0.17 -5.99
C GLY A 238 -10.79 0.10 -7.00
N CYS A 239 -10.96 -0.71 -8.03
CA CYS A 239 -10.06 -0.69 -9.18
C CYS A 239 -10.59 0.35 -10.20
N PRO A 240 -9.86 1.44 -10.47
CA PRO A 240 -10.32 2.45 -11.43
C PRO A 240 -10.41 1.90 -12.87
N TYR A 241 -9.80 0.76 -13.14
CA TYR A 241 -9.78 0.09 -14.45
C TYR A 241 -10.80 -1.04 -14.58
N ALA A 242 -11.52 -1.38 -13.49
CA ALA A 242 -12.55 -2.41 -13.48
C ALA A 242 -13.72 -1.94 -12.59
N HIS A 243 -14.71 -1.29 -13.20
CA HIS A 243 -15.84 -0.69 -12.49
C HIS A 243 -16.57 -1.72 -11.62
N GLY A 244 -16.69 -1.44 -10.33
CA GLY A 244 -17.37 -2.31 -9.36
C GLY A 244 -16.53 -3.47 -8.82
N ALA A 245 -15.29 -3.66 -9.29
CA ALA A 245 -14.39 -4.65 -8.73
C ALA A 245 -13.65 -4.10 -7.49
N SER A 246 -13.28 -5.02 -6.57
CA SER A 246 -12.37 -4.68 -5.49
C SER A 246 -11.00 -4.26 -6.05
N GLY A 247 -10.35 -3.33 -5.34
CA GLY A 247 -8.95 -2.97 -5.60
C GLY A 247 -8.04 -3.73 -4.64
N ASN A 248 -7.62 -3.05 -3.57
CA ASN A 248 -6.73 -3.62 -2.57
C ASN A 248 -7.24 -4.94 -1.96
N VAL A 249 -6.32 -5.86 -1.67
CA VAL A 249 -6.62 -7.00 -0.81
C VAL A 249 -7.00 -6.51 0.59
N ALA A 250 -8.01 -7.15 1.18
CA ALA A 250 -8.46 -6.78 2.52
C ALA A 250 -7.48 -7.24 3.61
N THR A 251 -7.17 -6.37 4.56
CA THR A 251 -6.26 -6.67 5.66
C THR A 251 -6.76 -7.83 6.50
N GLU A 252 -8.05 -7.92 6.79
CA GLU A 252 -8.66 -9.02 7.52
C GLU A 252 -8.42 -10.38 6.85
N ASP A 253 -8.51 -10.42 5.51
CA ASP A 253 -8.33 -11.65 4.75
C ASP A 253 -6.84 -12.07 4.75
N VAL A 254 -5.91 -11.11 4.71
CA VAL A 254 -4.46 -11.36 4.84
C VAL A 254 -4.12 -11.86 6.25
N LEU A 255 -4.68 -11.24 7.30
CA LEU A 255 -4.48 -11.68 8.68
C LEU A 255 -4.96 -13.11 8.91
N TYR A 256 -6.14 -13.44 8.38
CA TYR A 256 -6.69 -14.80 8.49
C TYR A 256 -5.81 -15.83 7.75
N LEU A 257 -5.30 -15.48 6.57
CA LEU A 257 -4.33 -16.30 5.84
C LEU A 257 -3.07 -16.54 6.70
N CYS A 258 -2.46 -15.48 7.23
CA CYS A 258 -1.26 -15.57 8.06
C CYS A 258 -1.50 -16.44 9.31
N GLN A 259 -2.61 -16.23 10.01
CA GLN A 259 -2.99 -17.03 11.18
C GLN A 259 -3.12 -18.52 10.83
N GLY A 260 -3.78 -18.86 9.69
CA GLY A 260 -3.91 -20.23 9.22
C GLY A 260 -2.58 -20.89 8.82
N LEU A 261 -1.58 -20.08 8.46
CA LEU A 261 -0.22 -20.54 8.14
C LEU A 261 0.71 -20.57 9.37
N GLY A 262 0.26 -20.17 10.55
CA GLY A 262 1.09 -20.07 11.76
C GLY A 262 2.08 -18.90 11.70
N ILE A 263 1.78 -17.86 10.93
CA ILE A 263 2.61 -16.66 10.77
C ILE A 263 2.08 -15.57 11.70
N GLU A 264 2.97 -15.00 12.51
CA GLU A 264 2.62 -13.89 13.41
C GLU A 264 2.63 -12.55 12.67
N THR A 265 1.60 -11.72 12.90
CA THR A 265 1.53 -10.34 12.37
C THR A 265 1.52 -9.29 13.49
N GLY A 266 1.25 -9.71 14.72
CA GLY A 266 1.06 -8.82 15.87
C GLY A 266 -0.26 -8.03 15.85
N VAL A 267 -1.12 -8.25 14.86
CA VAL A 267 -2.37 -7.49 14.66
C VAL A 267 -3.57 -8.26 15.19
N ASP A 268 -4.40 -7.58 15.98
CA ASP A 268 -5.67 -8.11 16.46
C ASP A 268 -6.74 -8.01 15.37
N LEU A 269 -7.14 -9.18 14.86
CA LEU A 269 -8.11 -9.30 13.76
C LEU A 269 -9.51 -8.76 14.14
N GLU A 270 -9.95 -8.93 15.41
CA GLU A 270 -11.27 -8.47 15.82
C GLU A 270 -11.31 -6.95 15.95
N LEU A 271 -10.27 -6.34 16.53
CA LEU A 271 -10.16 -4.89 16.60
C LEU A 271 -10.06 -4.27 15.20
N LEU A 272 -9.30 -4.88 14.31
CA LEU A 272 -9.18 -4.44 12.93
C LEU A 272 -10.52 -4.54 12.18
N ALA A 273 -11.24 -5.65 12.31
CA ALA A 273 -12.58 -5.80 11.71
C ALA A 273 -13.57 -4.73 12.21
N LYS A 274 -13.54 -4.34 13.49
CA LYS A 274 -14.36 -3.25 14.03
C LYS A 274 -14.03 -1.90 13.38
N ALA A 275 -12.76 -1.61 13.13
CA ALA A 275 -12.36 -0.43 12.37
C ALA A 275 -12.90 -0.48 10.93
N GLY A 276 -12.85 -1.65 10.31
CA GLY A 276 -13.41 -1.91 8.98
C GLY A 276 -14.92 -1.74 8.91
N TRP A 277 -15.66 -2.19 9.92
CA TRP A 277 -17.13 -1.98 9.97
C TRP A 277 -17.48 -0.51 10.15
N MET A 278 -16.78 0.20 11.03
CA MET A 278 -17.01 1.62 11.25
C MET A 278 -16.89 2.42 9.94
N ILE A 279 -15.82 2.19 9.16
CA ILE A 279 -15.63 2.93 7.91
C ILE A 279 -16.58 2.45 6.79
N SER A 280 -16.93 1.17 6.77
CA SER A 280 -17.91 0.62 5.82
C SER A 280 -19.32 1.17 6.07
N ASP A 281 -19.72 1.32 7.34
CA ASP A 281 -21.00 1.94 7.71
C ASP A 281 -21.05 3.43 7.32
N GLU A 282 -19.93 4.17 7.48
CA GLU A 282 -19.81 5.55 7.01
C GLU A 282 -19.93 5.67 5.49
N LEU A 283 -19.33 4.76 4.75
CA LEU A 283 -19.40 4.68 3.30
C LEU A 283 -20.70 4.05 2.78
N GLN A 284 -21.59 3.61 3.66
CA GLN A 284 -22.85 2.92 3.34
C GLN A 284 -22.65 1.71 2.41
N ARG A 285 -21.59 0.94 2.63
CA ARG A 285 -21.28 -0.26 1.86
C ARG A 285 -20.89 -1.44 2.75
N GLN A 286 -21.01 -2.65 2.24
CA GLN A 286 -20.47 -3.82 2.91
C GLN A 286 -18.94 -3.90 2.71
N PRO A 287 -18.17 -4.39 3.71
CA PRO A 287 -16.78 -4.73 3.50
C PRO A 287 -16.63 -5.73 2.34
N THR A 288 -15.59 -5.61 1.52
CA THR A 288 -15.29 -6.64 0.50
C THR A 288 -14.58 -7.85 1.13
N SER A 289 -13.97 -7.68 2.31
CA SER A 289 -13.38 -8.77 3.09
C SER A 289 -14.41 -9.84 3.45
N LYS A 290 -14.14 -11.08 3.04
CA LYS A 290 -14.97 -12.23 3.41
C LYS A 290 -14.85 -12.57 4.90
N VAL A 291 -13.64 -12.39 5.46
CA VAL A 291 -13.38 -12.60 6.89
C VAL A 291 -14.14 -11.59 7.74
N SER A 292 -14.11 -10.32 7.36
CA SER A 292 -14.84 -9.25 8.05
C SER A 292 -16.36 -9.52 8.07
N GLN A 293 -16.92 -9.93 6.92
CA GLN A 293 -18.35 -10.31 6.83
C GLN A 293 -18.68 -11.51 7.75
N ALA A 294 -17.85 -12.56 7.72
CA ALA A 294 -18.05 -13.75 8.55
C ALA A 294 -17.95 -13.45 10.05
N LEU A 295 -17.05 -12.56 10.46
CA LEU A 295 -16.90 -12.13 11.85
C LEU A 295 -18.09 -11.31 12.33
N ARG A 296 -18.61 -10.40 11.50
CA ARG A 296 -19.77 -9.56 11.86
C ARG A 296 -20.97 -10.42 12.24
N HIS A 297 -21.28 -11.45 11.46
CA HIS A 297 -22.38 -12.39 11.75
C HIS A 297 -22.20 -13.24 13.02
N ARG A 298 -20.98 -13.38 13.53
CA ARG A 298 -20.72 -14.11 14.78
C ARG A 298 -20.87 -13.24 16.03
N MET A 299 -20.81 -11.93 15.86
CA MET A 299 -20.82 -10.95 16.94
C MET A 299 -22.21 -10.30 17.12
N GLU A 300 -23.12 -10.45 16.15
CA GLU A 300 -24.55 -10.14 16.23
C GLU A 300 -25.32 -11.31 16.88
#